data_02a9a6e2c7813d3199fcabd9ca3628cd
#
_entry.id   02a9a6e2c7813d3199fcabd9ca3628cd
#
_cell.length_a   1.000
_cell.length_b   1.000
_cell.length_c   1.000
_cell.angle_alpha   90.00
_cell.angle_beta   90.00
_cell.angle_gamma   90.00
#
_symmetry.space_group_name_H-M   'P 1'
#
loop_
_entity.id
_entity.type
_entity.pdbx_description
1 polymer ?
#
loop_
_entity_poly.entity_id
_entity_poly.type
_entity_poly.pdbx_seq_one_letter_code
_entity_poly.pdbx_strand_id
1 'polypeptide(L)'
;TGTYEKIIPFEGWTTPGIIGLAACTIMLKSHQTIPGNKIILSGNGPLLILVAYYVLKFGGKVDAIIDTSSKIKWIQSMFSLILNPKNFIQGISWIFKIILSKVPIYSNSLVTKANKTQNGISVEIQNIKNKKIKVLDTEVLAIGHGLTPSTDITRLLRVDHLYNELKGGWIPKLDKYFRSSMKGLYITGDGAGISGAIAAEDKGELAACALLKDQNIINEKEFNNTTNKILNRLKRYEIFAKGIAELNSTPTSLIKNINDNTILCRCEDITKKDIKNAVNNGAKNLNQIKSWTRFGMGPCQGRTCQYSVAKVASEQLKCNVKDLGYLTGRTPLRPFPLDKAIGDFEYEEITKVEAAPL
;
A
#
# COMPACT_ATOMS: atom_id res chain seq x y z
N THR A 1 12.25 2.91 3.93
CA THR A 1 11.36 2.55 4.82
C THR A 1 10.16 1.75 4.30
N GLY A 2 10.08 1.44 3.00
CA GLY A 2 9.15 0.50 2.42
C GLY A 2 7.74 1.05 2.15
N THR A 3 6.76 0.15 2.22
CA THR A 3 5.37 0.41 1.83
C THR A 3 4.39 -0.18 2.82
N TYR A 4 3.14 0.30 2.75
CA TYR A 4 1.97 -0.31 3.36
C TYR A 4 1.06 -0.86 2.28
N GLU A 5 0.29 -1.89 2.61
CA GLU A 5 -0.66 -2.48 1.70
C GLU A 5 -1.93 -1.64 1.60
N LYS A 6 -2.43 -1.45 0.39
CA LYS A 6 -3.75 -0.87 0.15
C LYS A 6 -4.80 -1.96 0.30
N ILE A 7 -5.70 -1.80 1.26
CA ILE A 7 -6.85 -2.66 1.45
C ILE A 7 -8.10 -1.85 1.14
N ILE A 8 -8.97 -2.38 0.30
CA ILE A 8 -10.30 -1.84 0.07
C ILE A 8 -11.28 -2.70 0.85
N PRO A 9 -11.90 -2.16 1.90
CA PRO A 9 -12.85 -2.87 2.71
C PRO A 9 -14.09 -3.32 1.92
N PHE A 10 -14.64 -4.46 2.31
CA PHE A 10 -15.93 -5.00 1.88
C PHE A 10 -16.65 -5.58 3.09
N GLU A 11 -17.91 -5.94 2.96
CA GLU A 11 -18.68 -6.47 4.07
C GLU A 11 -18.05 -7.77 4.62
N GLY A 12 -17.71 -7.78 5.92
CA GLY A 12 -17.09 -8.91 6.59
C GLY A 12 -15.56 -9.04 6.39
N TRP A 13 -14.85 -8.08 5.80
CA TRP A 13 -13.39 -8.14 5.59
C TRP A 13 -12.55 -8.26 6.88
N THR A 14 -13.15 -7.99 8.03
CA THR A 14 -12.49 -8.13 9.36
C THR A 14 -12.63 -9.54 9.96
N THR A 15 -13.33 -10.45 9.27
CA THR A 15 -13.50 -11.85 9.70
C THR A 15 -12.14 -12.55 9.85
N PRO A 16 -11.91 -13.30 10.96
CA PRO A 16 -10.71 -14.12 11.13
C PRO A 16 -10.50 -15.08 9.96
N GLY A 17 -9.25 -15.15 9.46
CA GLY A 17 -8.88 -15.88 8.23
C GLY A 17 -8.78 -14.98 7.00
N ILE A 18 -9.19 -13.70 7.11
CA ILE A 18 -8.92 -12.71 6.07
C ILE A 18 -7.64 -11.95 6.41
N ILE A 19 -6.65 -12.04 5.52
CA ILE A 19 -5.30 -11.45 5.69
C ILE A 19 -4.91 -10.60 4.50
N GLY A 20 -3.89 -9.74 4.65
CA GLY A 20 -3.30 -9.01 3.53
C GLY A 20 -2.44 -9.91 2.62
N LEU A 21 -2.35 -9.61 1.32
CA LEU A 21 -1.41 -10.27 0.40
C LEU A 21 0.05 -10.07 0.83
N ALA A 22 0.38 -8.89 1.37
CA ALA A 22 1.71 -8.62 1.92
C ALA A 22 1.99 -9.49 3.15
N ALA A 23 1.03 -9.67 4.06
CA ALA A 23 1.15 -10.56 5.20
C ALA A 23 1.35 -12.02 4.73
N CYS A 24 0.57 -12.47 3.75
CA CYS A 24 0.74 -13.78 3.13
C CYS A 24 2.16 -13.93 2.53
N THR A 25 2.67 -12.90 1.85
CA THR A 25 4.04 -12.88 1.30
C THR A 25 5.10 -13.04 2.38
N ILE A 26 4.94 -12.39 3.54
CA ILE A 26 5.87 -12.50 4.68
C ILE A 26 5.84 -13.93 5.23
N MET A 27 4.66 -14.50 5.46
CA MET A 27 4.53 -15.89 5.91
C MET A 27 5.24 -16.86 4.97
N LEU A 28 5.01 -16.73 3.67
CA LEU A 28 5.60 -17.61 2.66
C LEU A 28 7.12 -17.42 2.53
N LYS A 29 7.62 -16.18 2.43
CA LYS A 29 9.03 -15.91 2.14
C LYS A 29 9.92 -15.93 3.38
N SER A 30 9.49 -15.34 4.49
CA SER A 30 10.31 -15.21 5.69
C SER A 30 10.16 -16.40 6.63
N HIS A 31 8.95 -16.97 6.71
CA HIS A 31 8.65 -18.05 7.63
C HIS A 31 8.43 -19.39 6.95
N GLN A 32 8.47 -19.45 5.61
CA GLN A 32 8.19 -20.66 4.81
C GLN A 32 6.90 -21.38 5.23
N THR A 33 5.91 -20.59 5.69
CA THR A 33 4.65 -21.09 6.22
C THR A 33 3.51 -20.73 5.27
N ILE A 34 2.68 -21.73 4.94
CA ILE A 34 1.46 -21.54 4.16
C ILE A 34 0.34 -21.14 5.11
N PRO A 35 -0.41 -20.04 4.85
CA PRO A 35 -1.41 -19.54 5.79
C PRO A 35 -2.65 -20.42 5.96
N GLY A 36 -2.85 -21.44 5.14
CA GLY A 36 -3.95 -22.40 5.21
C GLY A 36 -3.88 -23.40 4.06
N ASN A 37 -4.69 -24.49 4.13
CA ASN A 37 -4.69 -25.51 3.09
C ASN A 37 -5.44 -25.08 1.83
N LYS A 38 -6.45 -24.21 1.98
CA LYS A 38 -7.28 -23.68 0.89
C LYS A 38 -7.25 -22.17 0.95
N ILE A 39 -6.76 -21.56 -0.12
CA ILE A 39 -6.53 -20.09 -0.15
C ILE A 39 -7.19 -19.49 -1.37
N ILE A 40 -8.01 -18.47 -1.16
CA ILE A 40 -8.46 -17.57 -2.21
C ILE A 40 -7.62 -16.30 -2.15
N LEU A 41 -7.14 -15.84 -3.31
CA LEU A 41 -6.38 -14.61 -3.45
C LEU A 41 -7.25 -13.56 -4.17
N SER A 42 -7.37 -12.36 -3.61
CA SER A 42 -8.15 -11.29 -4.22
C SER A 42 -7.40 -9.96 -4.23
N GLY A 43 -7.50 -9.25 -5.34
CA GLY A 43 -6.86 -7.95 -5.48
C GLY A 43 -6.57 -7.56 -6.91
N ASN A 44 -5.41 -6.95 -7.13
CA ASN A 44 -4.94 -6.57 -8.45
C ASN A 44 -3.40 -6.56 -8.54
N GLY A 45 -2.93 -6.57 -9.78
CA GLY A 45 -1.51 -6.39 -10.10
C GLY A 45 -0.63 -7.61 -9.85
N PRO A 46 0.68 -7.45 -10.06
CA PRO A 46 1.63 -8.57 -10.05
C PRO A 46 1.83 -9.26 -8.70
N LEU A 47 1.58 -8.57 -7.58
CA LEU A 47 1.69 -9.16 -6.25
C LEU A 47 0.71 -10.34 -6.09
N LEU A 48 -0.49 -10.23 -6.67
CA LEU A 48 -1.48 -11.28 -6.68
C LEU A 48 -0.95 -12.57 -7.33
N ILE A 49 -0.30 -12.42 -8.50
CA ILE A 49 0.32 -13.53 -9.25
C ILE A 49 1.52 -14.10 -8.48
N LEU A 50 2.34 -13.23 -7.90
CA LEU A 50 3.50 -13.63 -7.11
C LEU A 50 3.11 -14.48 -5.90
N VAL A 51 2.09 -14.07 -5.16
CA VAL A 51 1.60 -14.80 -3.99
C VAL A 51 1.03 -16.16 -4.41
N ALA A 52 0.23 -16.21 -5.48
CA ALA A 52 -0.28 -17.46 -6.04
C ALA A 52 0.86 -18.43 -6.39
N TYR A 53 1.89 -17.93 -7.07
CA TYR A 53 3.06 -18.73 -7.41
C TYR A 53 3.77 -19.29 -6.17
N TYR A 54 3.99 -18.49 -5.13
CA TYR A 54 4.67 -18.95 -3.92
C TYR A 54 3.83 -19.96 -3.13
N VAL A 55 2.51 -19.77 -3.01
CA VAL A 55 1.63 -20.76 -2.40
C VAL A 55 1.78 -22.12 -3.11
N LEU A 56 1.70 -22.13 -4.44
CA LEU A 56 1.85 -23.34 -5.25
C LEU A 56 3.27 -23.91 -5.19
N LYS A 57 4.30 -23.07 -5.09
CA LYS A 57 5.70 -23.50 -4.97
C LYS A 57 5.97 -24.21 -3.65
N PHE A 58 5.37 -23.77 -2.55
CA PHE A 58 5.51 -24.39 -1.23
C PHE A 58 4.53 -25.54 -0.98
N GLY A 59 3.78 -25.98 -2.01
CA GLY A 59 2.88 -27.12 -1.93
C GLY A 59 1.48 -26.81 -1.41
N GLY A 60 1.14 -25.53 -1.24
CA GLY A 60 -0.21 -25.09 -0.90
C GLY A 60 -1.16 -25.13 -2.09
N LYS A 61 -2.45 -25.00 -1.82
CA LYS A 61 -3.52 -24.98 -2.82
C LYS A 61 -4.13 -23.58 -2.94
N VAL A 62 -4.19 -23.07 -4.18
CA VAL A 62 -4.94 -21.84 -4.52
C VAL A 62 -6.27 -22.27 -5.13
N ASP A 63 -7.38 -22.01 -4.42
CA ASP A 63 -8.72 -22.38 -4.88
C ASP A 63 -9.25 -21.42 -5.95
N ALA A 64 -8.89 -20.13 -5.87
CA ALA A 64 -9.24 -19.15 -6.88
C ALA A 64 -8.33 -17.90 -6.79
N ILE A 65 -8.20 -17.21 -7.93
CA ILE A 65 -7.65 -15.87 -8.04
C ILE A 65 -8.77 -14.93 -8.50
N ILE A 66 -9.05 -13.89 -7.72
CA ILE A 66 -10.06 -12.86 -7.99
C ILE A 66 -9.33 -11.58 -8.35
N ASP A 67 -9.25 -11.28 -9.66
CA ASP A 67 -8.53 -10.12 -10.17
C ASP A 67 -9.51 -9.02 -10.56
N THR A 68 -9.40 -7.86 -9.91
CA THR A 68 -10.23 -6.69 -10.23
C THR A 68 -9.82 -6.05 -11.56
N SER A 69 -8.65 -6.39 -12.08
CA SER A 69 -8.16 -5.88 -13.36
C SER A 69 -8.82 -6.59 -14.54
N SER A 70 -9.00 -5.86 -15.64
CA SER A 70 -9.44 -6.43 -16.90
C SER A 70 -8.27 -7.07 -17.66
N LYS A 71 -8.57 -8.09 -18.48
CA LYS A 71 -7.59 -8.67 -19.41
C LYS A 71 -6.98 -7.61 -20.34
N ILE A 72 -7.76 -6.60 -20.72
CA ILE A 72 -7.31 -5.49 -21.56
C ILE A 72 -6.22 -4.67 -20.85
N LYS A 73 -6.38 -4.37 -19.56
CA LYS A 73 -5.35 -3.68 -18.77
C LYS A 73 -4.04 -4.45 -18.74
N TRP A 74 -4.09 -5.77 -18.59
CA TRP A 74 -2.90 -6.63 -18.63
C TRP A 74 -2.18 -6.52 -19.98
N ILE A 75 -2.93 -6.54 -21.10
CA ILE A 75 -2.36 -6.39 -22.46
C ILE A 75 -1.75 -5.00 -22.64
N GLN A 76 -2.42 -3.95 -22.21
CA GLN A 76 -1.91 -2.57 -22.32
C GLN A 76 -0.61 -2.37 -21.51
N SER A 77 -0.56 -2.92 -20.31
CA SER A 77 0.63 -2.83 -19.46
C SER A 77 1.82 -3.65 -19.99
N MET A 78 1.59 -4.67 -20.83
CA MET A 78 2.65 -5.51 -21.41
C MET A 78 3.74 -4.69 -22.12
N PHE A 79 3.38 -3.62 -22.84
CA PHE A 79 4.35 -2.76 -23.53
C PHE A 79 5.37 -2.14 -22.55
N SER A 80 4.93 -1.74 -21.37
CA SER A 80 5.82 -1.21 -20.33
C SER A 80 6.62 -2.31 -19.63
N LEU A 81 6.03 -3.52 -19.46
CA LEU A 81 6.65 -4.64 -18.77
C LEU A 81 7.78 -5.30 -19.58
N ILE A 82 7.68 -5.33 -20.90
CA ILE A 82 8.70 -5.89 -21.81
C ILE A 82 10.03 -5.14 -21.72
N LEU A 83 10.02 -3.85 -21.34
CA LEU A 83 11.24 -3.05 -21.16
C LEU A 83 12.15 -3.55 -20.03
N ASN A 84 11.66 -4.44 -19.19
CA ASN A 84 12.47 -5.18 -18.23
C ASN A 84 12.33 -6.69 -18.49
N PRO A 85 13.07 -7.25 -19.47
CA PRO A 85 12.87 -8.61 -19.93
C PRO A 85 13.07 -9.67 -18.85
N LYS A 86 14.00 -9.46 -17.91
CA LYS A 86 14.23 -10.38 -16.79
C LYS A 86 12.98 -10.53 -15.92
N ASN A 87 12.40 -9.44 -15.49
CA ASN A 87 11.18 -9.45 -14.66
C ASN A 87 9.96 -9.91 -15.45
N PHE A 88 9.90 -9.59 -16.74
CA PHE A 88 8.83 -10.00 -17.64
C PHE A 88 8.80 -11.53 -17.81
N ILE A 89 9.95 -12.14 -18.15
CA ILE A 89 10.09 -13.62 -18.29
C ILE A 89 9.75 -14.30 -16.98
N GLN A 90 10.22 -13.75 -15.86
CA GLN A 90 9.89 -14.29 -14.54
C GLN A 90 8.38 -14.25 -14.27
N GLY A 91 7.71 -13.14 -14.60
CA GLY A 91 6.25 -13.02 -14.48
C GLY A 91 5.50 -14.04 -15.33
N ILE A 92 5.95 -14.28 -16.57
CA ILE A 92 5.38 -15.32 -17.46
C ILE A 92 5.55 -16.70 -16.82
N SER A 93 6.70 -17.03 -16.25
CA SER A 93 6.93 -18.32 -15.61
C SER A 93 5.98 -18.56 -14.42
N TRP A 94 5.65 -17.53 -13.66
CA TRP A 94 4.67 -17.59 -12.57
C TRP A 94 3.25 -17.86 -13.11
N ILE A 95 2.84 -17.15 -14.14
CA ILE A 95 1.53 -17.34 -14.79
C ILE A 95 1.41 -18.74 -15.35
N PHE A 96 2.47 -19.23 -16.01
CA PHE A 96 2.50 -20.59 -16.55
C PHE A 96 2.31 -21.66 -15.46
N LYS A 97 3.01 -21.54 -14.32
CA LYS A 97 2.81 -22.42 -13.17
C LYS A 97 1.37 -22.42 -12.66
N ILE A 98 0.74 -21.24 -12.59
CA ILE A 98 -0.66 -21.08 -12.14
C ILE A 98 -1.61 -21.76 -13.11
N ILE A 99 -1.41 -21.60 -14.42
CA ILE A 99 -2.23 -22.25 -15.47
C ILE A 99 -2.08 -23.78 -15.41
N LEU A 100 -0.85 -24.30 -15.31
CA LEU A 100 -0.58 -25.73 -15.16
C LEU A 100 -1.25 -26.33 -13.91
N SER A 101 -1.34 -25.54 -12.84
CA SER A 101 -2.03 -25.94 -11.61
C SER A 101 -3.55 -25.84 -11.70
N LYS A 102 -4.10 -25.48 -12.88
CA LYS A 102 -5.55 -25.36 -13.16
C LYS A 102 -6.29 -24.45 -12.18
N VAL A 103 -5.61 -23.41 -11.65
CA VAL A 103 -6.22 -22.44 -10.73
C VAL A 103 -7.24 -21.58 -11.48
N PRO A 104 -8.51 -21.51 -11.04
CA PRO A 104 -9.51 -20.66 -11.67
C PRO A 104 -9.20 -19.18 -11.43
N ILE A 105 -9.22 -18.38 -12.51
CA ILE A 105 -8.98 -16.93 -12.46
C ILE A 105 -10.25 -16.19 -12.86
N TYR A 106 -10.79 -15.40 -11.92
CA TYR A 106 -11.96 -14.55 -12.11
C TYR A 106 -11.51 -13.11 -12.38
N SER A 107 -11.28 -12.77 -13.65
CA SER A 107 -10.93 -11.39 -14.07
C SER A 107 -12.16 -10.48 -14.01
N ASN A 108 -11.94 -9.15 -13.89
CA ASN A 108 -13.00 -8.15 -13.68
C ASN A 108 -13.96 -8.51 -12.52
N SER A 109 -13.45 -9.08 -11.47
CA SER A 109 -14.26 -9.54 -10.35
C SER A 109 -13.73 -8.96 -9.04
N LEU A 110 -14.63 -8.73 -8.11
CA LEU A 110 -14.30 -8.20 -6.78
C LEU A 110 -15.00 -9.02 -5.71
N VAL A 111 -14.45 -9.02 -4.51
CA VAL A 111 -15.14 -9.56 -3.33
C VAL A 111 -16.12 -8.50 -2.83
N THR A 112 -17.37 -8.90 -2.62
CA THR A 112 -18.44 -8.04 -2.10
C THR A 112 -18.72 -8.30 -0.64
N LYS A 113 -18.62 -9.57 -0.22
CA LYS A 113 -18.94 -10.01 1.12
C LYS A 113 -18.14 -11.25 1.52
N ALA A 114 -17.85 -11.36 2.81
CA ALA A 114 -17.31 -12.57 3.39
C ALA A 114 -18.00 -12.85 4.73
N ASN A 115 -18.38 -14.12 4.94
CA ASN A 115 -19.00 -14.57 6.17
C ASN A 115 -18.20 -15.74 6.76
N LYS A 116 -18.10 -15.78 8.08
CA LYS A 116 -17.55 -16.94 8.78
C LYS A 116 -18.48 -18.13 8.62
N THR A 117 -17.92 -19.31 8.34
CA THR A 117 -18.62 -20.60 8.34
C THR A 117 -18.02 -21.52 9.39
N GLN A 118 -18.58 -22.70 9.59
CA GLN A 118 -18.04 -23.70 10.52
C GLN A 118 -16.62 -24.14 10.10
N ASN A 119 -16.34 -24.23 8.79
CA ASN A 119 -15.11 -24.77 8.23
C ASN A 119 -14.24 -23.72 7.50
N GLY A 120 -14.43 -22.43 7.76
CA GLY A 120 -13.66 -21.38 7.11
C GLY A 120 -14.45 -20.12 6.81
N ILE A 121 -14.39 -19.66 5.57
CA ILE A 121 -14.97 -18.40 5.11
C ILE A 121 -15.72 -18.65 3.80
N SER A 122 -16.95 -18.19 3.74
CA SER A 122 -17.74 -18.09 2.50
C SER A 122 -17.53 -16.71 1.90
N VAL A 123 -17.06 -16.65 0.65
CA VAL A 123 -16.66 -15.44 -0.06
C VAL A 123 -17.59 -15.22 -1.24
N GLU A 124 -18.32 -14.12 -1.22
CA GLU A 124 -19.13 -13.68 -2.34
C GLU A 124 -18.30 -12.82 -3.28
N ILE A 125 -18.27 -13.20 -4.55
CA ILE A 125 -17.60 -12.44 -5.60
C ILE A 125 -18.62 -11.95 -6.63
N GLN A 126 -18.39 -10.75 -7.14
CA GLN A 126 -19.22 -10.16 -8.19
C GLN A 126 -18.37 -9.76 -9.39
N ASN A 127 -18.79 -10.12 -10.58
CA ASN A 127 -18.19 -9.61 -11.79
C ASN A 127 -18.57 -8.15 -12.01
N ILE A 128 -17.58 -7.29 -12.24
CA ILE A 128 -17.76 -5.81 -12.34
C ILE A 128 -18.65 -5.44 -13.55
N LYS A 129 -18.52 -6.17 -14.67
CA LYS A 129 -19.24 -5.85 -15.92
C LYS A 129 -20.69 -6.37 -15.92
N ASN A 130 -20.85 -7.68 -15.77
CA ASN A 130 -22.15 -8.34 -15.94
C ASN A 130 -22.92 -8.56 -14.63
N LYS A 131 -22.34 -8.11 -13.50
CA LYS A 131 -22.93 -8.21 -12.15
C LYS A 131 -23.25 -9.63 -11.67
N LYS A 132 -22.79 -10.67 -12.38
CA LYS A 132 -22.95 -12.05 -11.92
C LYS A 132 -22.27 -12.27 -10.58
N ILE A 133 -22.99 -12.89 -9.67
CA ILE A 133 -22.52 -13.24 -8.33
C ILE A 133 -22.16 -14.73 -8.29
N LYS A 134 -21.12 -15.06 -7.56
CA LYS A 134 -20.71 -16.42 -7.24
C LYS A 134 -20.24 -16.48 -5.80
N VAL A 135 -20.51 -17.58 -5.12
CA VAL A 135 -20.03 -17.84 -3.76
C VAL A 135 -18.97 -18.95 -3.83
N LEU A 136 -17.89 -18.76 -3.09
CA LEU A 136 -16.76 -19.68 -2.97
C LEU A 136 -16.42 -19.86 -1.50
N ASP A 137 -16.06 -21.09 -1.10
CA ASP A 137 -15.64 -21.38 0.27
C ASP A 137 -14.13 -21.61 0.32
N THR A 138 -13.50 -21.11 1.39
CA THR A 138 -12.03 -21.21 1.61
C THR A 138 -11.70 -21.16 3.09
N GLU A 139 -10.50 -21.58 3.47
CA GLU A 139 -9.98 -21.40 4.84
C GLU A 139 -9.40 -20.00 5.02
N VAL A 140 -8.72 -19.48 4.00
CA VAL A 140 -8.05 -18.17 4.04
C VAL A 140 -8.37 -17.37 2.79
N LEU A 141 -8.70 -16.10 3.00
CA LEU A 141 -8.83 -15.09 1.95
C LEU A 141 -7.71 -14.06 2.10
N ALA A 142 -6.76 -14.05 1.16
CA ALA A 142 -5.71 -13.04 1.13
C ALA A 142 -6.08 -11.90 0.16
N ILE A 143 -6.12 -10.66 0.67
CA ILE A 143 -6.60 -9.49 -0.07
C ILE A 143 -5.52 -8.42 -0.20
N GLY A 144 -5.46 -7.72 -1.36
CA GLY A 144 -4.54 -6.59 -1.54
C GLY A 144 -4.77 -5.86 -2.85
N HIS A 145 -4.82 -4.54 -2.79
CA HIS A 145 -5.16 -3.67 -3.91
C HIS A 145 -4.00 -2.73 -4.28
N GLY A 146 -2.77 -3.22 -4.13
CA GLY A 146 -1.54 -2.47 -4.36
C GLY A 146 -0.91 -1.95 -3.08
N LEU A 147 0.03 -1.03 -3.22
CA LEU A 147 0.86 -0.53 -2.14
C LEU A 147 0.78 1.00 -2.04
N THR A 148 1.11 1.52 -0.87
CA THR A 148 1.28 2.95 -0.61
C THR A 148 2.63 3.20 0.06
N PRO A 149 3.37 4.27 -0.27
CA PRO A 149 4.65 4.57 0.34
C PRO A 149 4.54 4.80 1.85
N SER A 150 5.50 4.29 2.60
CA SER A 150 5.63 4.61 4.02
C SER A 150 6.31 5.98 4.16
N THR A 151 5.51 7.01 4.40
CA THR A 151 5.96 8.41 4.51
C THR A 151 5.80 8.98 5.91
N ASP A 152 5.62 8.14 6.93
CA ASP A 152 5.34 8.60 8.30
C ASP A 152 6.47 9.47 8.86
N ILE A 153 7.73 9.06 8.69
CA ILE A 153 8.90 9.82 9.16
C ILE A 153 9.01 11.15 8.43
N THR A 154 8.88 11.15 7.11
CA THR A 154 9.02 12.37 6.29
C THR A 154 7.89 13.37 6.56
N ARG A 155 6.68 12.89 6.87
CA ARG A 155 5.56 13.73 7.32
C ARG A 155 5.79 14.29 8.71
N LEU A 156 6.33 13.50 9.64
CA LEU A 156 6.68 13.94 10.98
C LEU A 156 7.74 15.05 10.93
N LEU A 157 8.74 14.91 10.06
CA LEU A 157 9.78 15.91 9.80
C LEU A 157 9.28 17.10 8.97
N ARG A 158 7.99 17.13 8.58
CA ARG A 158 7.37 18.20 7.79
C ARG A 158 8.06 18.47 6.45
N VAL A 159 8.64 17.43 5.83
CA VAL A 159 9.15 17.49 4.46
C VAL A 159 7.99 17.80 3.51
N ASP A 160 8.24 18.59 2.47
CA ASP A 160 7.23 18.85 1.44
C ASP A 160 6.80 17.55 0.75
N HIS A 161 5.49 17.36 0.59
CA HIS A 161 4.91 16.20 -0.08
C HIS A 161 4.05 16.62 -1.27
N LEU A 162 3.97 15.72 -2.25
CA LEU A 162 3.04 15.81 -3.38
C LEU A 162 2.24 14.52 -3.51
N TYR A 163 1.04 14.61 -4.10
CA TYR A 163 0.21 13.45 -4.36
C TYR A 163 0.43 12.95 -5.78
N ASN A 164 0.80 11.67 -5.91
CA ASN A 164 0.97 10.99 -7.19
C ASN A 164 0.39 9.58 -7.13
N GLU A 165 -0.78 9.38 -7.73
CA GLU A 165 -1.51 8.10 -7.72
C GLU A 165 -0.65 6.94 -8.27
N LEU A 166 0.10 7.16 -9.36
CA LEU A 166 0.95 6.15 -9.99
C LEU A 166 2.15 5.75 -9.13
N LYS A 167 2.61 6.63 -8.24
CA LYS A 167 3.67 6.34 -7.28
C LYS A 167 3.14 5.86 -5.92
N GLY A 168 1.86 5.57 -5.82
CA GLY A 168 1.21 4.98 -4.65
C GLY A 168 0.48 5.95 -3.75
N GLY A 169 0.44 7.25 -4.05
CA GLY A 169 -0.26 8.28 -3.28
C GLY A 169 0.65 9.44 -2.86
N TRP A 170 0.66 9.79 -1.57
CA TRP A 170 1.50 10.85 -1.04
C TRP A 170 2.96 10.44 -0.99
N ILE A 171 3.84 11.22 -1.62
CA ILE A 171 5.29 11.02 -1.65
C ILE A 171 6.02 12.31 -1.31
N PRO A 172 7.23 12.27 -0.74
CA PRO A 172 8.05 13.47 -0.53
C PRO A 172 8.41 14.11 -1.88
N LYS A 173 8.47 15.45 -1.90
CA LYS A 173 8.96 16.22 -3.04
C LYS A 173 10.49 16.16 -3.02
N LEU A 174 11.08 15.57 -4.06
CA LEU A 174 12.52 15.30 -4.17
C LEU A 174 13.07 15.86 -5.47
N ASP A 175 14.36 16.23 -5.46
CA ASP A 175 15.09 16.49 -6.70
C ASP A 175 15.48 15.17 -7.41
N LYS A 176 16.17 15.28 -8.56
CA LYS A 176 16.61 14.11 -9.35
C LYS A 176 17.66 13.23 -8.64
N TYR A 177 18.23 13.70 -7.54
CA TYR A 177 19.22 13.02 -6.72
C TYR A 177 18.69 12.64 -5.34
N PHE A 178 17.36 12.69 -5.15
CA PHE A 178 16.65 12.30 -3.94
C PHE A 178 16.90 13.18 -2.72
N ARG A 179 17.34 14.44 -2.90
CA ARG A 179 17.36 15.46 -1.84
C ARG A 179 15.96 15.92 -1.54
N SER A 180 15.61 16.04 -0.28
CA SER A 180 14.32 16.56 0.17
C SER A 180 14.33 18.10 0.32
N SER A 181 13.18 18.67 0.69
CA SER A 181 13.07 20.09 1.08
C SER A 181 13.84 20.44 2.36
N MET A 182 14.25 19.43 3.15
CA MET A 182 15.10 19.60 4.34
C MET A 182 16.55 19.34 3.99
N LYS A 183 17.42 20.33 4.26
CA LYS A 183 18.87 20.21 4.02
C LYS A 183 19.46 19.03 4.79
N GLY A 184 20.28 18.22 4.11
CA GLY A 184 20.95 17.05 4.69
C GLY A 184 20.07 15.79 4.78
N LEU A 185 18.80 15.85 4.35
CA LEU A 185 17.89 14.72 4.35
C LEU A 185 17.66 14.19 2.92
N TYR A 186 18.08 12.95 2.69
CA TYR A 186 17.92 12.21 1.45
C TYR A 186 16.89 11.09 1.66
N ILE A 187 15.98 10.91 0.72
CA ILE A 187 14.89 9.93 0.85
C ILE A 187 14.89 9.02 -0.37
N THR A 188 15.05 7.71 -0.15
CA THR A 188 15.20 6.71 -1.21
C THR A 188 14.26 5.53 -1.03
N GLY A 189 14.33 4.58 -1.94
CA GLY A 189 13.49 3.39 -1.92
C GLY A 189 12.03 3.68 -2.25
N ASP A 190 11.14 2.78 -1.84
CA ASP A 190 9.70 2.90 -2.10
C ASP A 190 9.04 4.04 -1.27
N GLY A 191 9.68 4.49 -0.18
CA GLY A 191 9.27 5.69 0.56
C GLY A 191 9.36 6.98 -0.27
N ALA A 192 10.23 7.00 -1.29
CA ALA A 192 10.35 8.07 -2.28
C ALA A 192 9.41 7.93 -3.49
N GLY A 193 8.49 6.99 -3.43
CA GLY A 193 7.59 6.58 -4.52
C GLY A 193 7.92 5.17 -5.03
N ILE A 194 6.88 4.36 -5.15
CA ILE A 194 6.99 2.92 -5.45
C ILE A 194 7.54 2.71 -6.86
N SER A 195 8.64 1.97 -6.96
CA SER A 195 9.28 1.61 -8.24
C SER A 195 9.94 0.23 -8.23
N GLY A 196 9.85 -0.49 -7.11
CA GLY A 196 10.39 -1.84 -6.93
C GLY A 196 11.81 -1.89 -6.40
N ALA A 197 12.24 -3.08 -5.96
CA ALA A 197 13.47 -3.28 -5.20
C ALA A 197 14.75 -2.85 -5.97
N ILE A 198 14.83 -3.19 -7.26
CA ILE A 198 16.02 -2.86 -8.08
C ILE A 198 16.14 -1.34 -8.26
N ALA A 199 15.03 -0.66 -8.50
CA ALA A 199 15.05 0.80 -8.58
C ALA A 199 15.36 1.45 -7.20
N ALA A 200 15.01 0.80 -6.11
CA ALA A 200 15.35 1.28 -4.75
C ALA A 200 16.87 1.26 -4.51
N GLU A 201 17.58 0.26 -5.01
CA GLU A 201 19.05 0.18 -4.96
C GLU A 201 19.69 1.33 -5.74
N ASP A 202 19.28 1.55 -6.99
CA ASP A 202 19.77 2.67 -7.82
C ASP A 202 19.47 4.05 -7.21
N LYS A 203 18.30 4.22 -6.58
CA LYS A 203 17.95 5.45 -5.85
C LYS A 203 18.89 5.67 -4.65
N GLY A 204 19.23 4.59 -3.93
CA GLY A 204 20.18 4.63 -2.81
C GLY A 204 21.58 5.07 -3.27
N GLU A 205 22.07 4.50 -4.37
CA GLU A 205 23.36 4.83 -4.97
C GLU A 205 23.42 6.30 -5.43
N LEU A 206 22.34 6.79 -6.08
CA LEU A 206 22.25 8.22 -6.47
C LEU A 206 22.27 9.16 -5.27
N ALA A 207 21.55 8.84 -4.21
CA ALA A 207 21.51 9.65 -3.00
C ALA A 207 22.88 9.66 -2.30
N ALA A 208 23.59 8.53 -2.27
CA ALA A 208 24.93 8.45 -1.72
C ALA A 208 25.93 9.32 -2.53
N CYS A 209 25.89 9.24 -3.87
CA CYS A 209 26.69 10.11 -4.73
C CYS A 209 26.38 11.60 -4.47
N ALA A 210 25.10 11.94 -4.32
CA ALA A 210 24.70 13.30 -4.03
C ALA A 210 25.22 13.79 -2.67
N LEU A 211 25.16 12.94 -1.64
CA LEU A 211 25.73 13.23 -0.33
C LEU A 211 27.24 13.48 -0.41
N LEU A 212 27.98 12.61 -1.08
CA LEU A 212 29.42 12.77 -1.27
C LEU A 212 29.78 14.07 -2.00
N LYS A 213 28.98 14.44 -3.01
CA LYS A 213 29.14 15.71 -3.72
C LYS A 213 28.85 16.92 -2.81
N ASP A 214 27.76 16.85 -2.03
CA ASP A 214 27.35 17.93 -1.13
C ASP A 214 28.35 18.14 0.03
N GLN A 215 29.11 17.10 0.40
CA GLN A 215 30.21 17.15 1.36
C GLN A 215 31.56 17.48 0.71
N ASN A 216 31.63 17.79 -0.59
CA ASN A 216 32.84 18.05 -1.36
C ASN A 216 33.89 16.91 -1.32
N ILE A 217 33.44 15.65 -1.14
CA ILE A 217 34.32 14.47 -1.11
C ILE A 217 34.67 14.01 -2.53
N ILE A 218 33.75 14.16 -3.49
CA ILE A 218 33.95 13.84 -4.89
C ILE A 218 33.85 15.09 -5.76
N ASN A 219 34.62 15.12 -6.86
CA ASN A 219 34.57 16.22 -7.81
C ASN A 219 33.39 16.10 -8.81
N GLU A 220 33.15 17.16 -9.57
CA GLU A 220 32.03 17.25 -10.52
C GLU A 220 32.10 16.18 -11.63
N LYS A 221 33.31 15.86 -12.09
CA LYS A 221 33.51 14.88 -13.17
C LYS A 221 33.17 13.46 -12.69
N GLU A 222 33.62 13.08 -11.53
CA GLU A 222 33.31 11.77 -10.88
C GLU A 222 31.81 11.65 -10.62
N PHE A 223 31.22 12.69 -10.03
CA PHE A 223 29.79 12.74 -9.77
C PHE A 223 28.97 12.52 -11.05
N ASN A 224 29.23 13.29 -12.11
CA ASN A 224 28.48 13.20 -13.36
C ASN A 224 28.69 11.84 -14.05
N ASN A 225 29.90 11.30 -14.05
CA ASN A 225 30.19 10.00 -14.66
C ASN A 225 29.41 8.86 -14.00
N THR A 226 29.31 8.86 -12.68
CA THR A 226 28.59 7.83 -11.92
C THR A 226 27.09 8.03 -12.04
N THR A 227 26.59 9.23 -11.77
CA THR A 227 25.14 9.49 -11.70
C THR A 227 24.44 9.36 -13.06
N ASN A 228 25.08 9.72 -14.17
CA ASN A 228 24.49 9.60 -15.51
C ASN A 228 24.17 8.14 -15.89
N LYS A 229 25.03 7.20 -15.52
CA LYS A 229 24.80 5.76 -15.75
C LYS A 229 23.57 5.27 -14.96
N ILE A 230 23.50 5.65 -13.69
CA ILE A 230 22.41 5.25 -12.80
C ILE A 230 21.08 5.88 -13.24
N LEU A 231 21.06 7.16 -13.59
CA LEU A 231 19.88 7.86 -14.08
C LEU A 231 19.30 7.20 -15.36
N ASN A 232 20.18 6.72 -16.26
CA ASN A 232 19.73 6.01 -17.46
C ASN A 232 19.12 4.63 -17.14
N ARG A 233 19.63 3.92 -16.12
CA ARG A 233 18.99 2.69 -15.63
C ARG A 233 17.64 2.98 -15.01
N LEU A 234 17.55 3.99 -14.14
CA LEU A 234 16.32 4.38 -13.45
C LEU A 234 15.20 4.75 -14.40
N LYS A 235 15.45 5.45 -15.49
CA LYS A 235 14.43 5.77 -16.51
C LYS A 235 13.70 4.52 -17.01
N ARG A 236 14.42 3.42 -17.25
CA ARG A 236 13.82 2.15 -17.70
C ARG A 236 12.94 1.53 -16.62
N TYR A 237 13.40 1.55 -15.36
CA TYR A 237 12.62 1.04 -14.23
C TYR A 237 11.37 1.90 -13.95
N GLU A 238 11.43 3.21 -14.15
CA GLU A 238 10.28 4.09 -13.98
C GLU A 238 9.16 3.78 -14.99
N ILE A 239 9.52 3.47 -16.26
CA ILE A 239 8.52 3.06 -17.26
C ILE A 239 7.91 1.71 -16.88
N PHE A 240 8.71 0.74 -16.45
CA PHE A 240 8.23 -0.54 -15.95
C PHE A 240 7.32 -0.36 -14.72
N ALA A 241 7.74 0.45 -13.75
CA ALA A 241 6.97 0.75 -12.54
C ALA A 241 5.63 1.43 -12.88
N LYS A 242 5.59 2.28 -13.91
CA LYS A 242 4.34 2.88 -14.40
C LYS A 242 3.36 1.80 -14.89
N GLY A 243 3.82 0.83 -15.68
CA GLY A 243 2.98 -0.30 -16.12
C GLY A 243 2.42 -1.11 -14.94
N ILE A 244 3.25 -1.38 -13.93
CA ILE A 244 2.81 -2.03 -12.68
C ILE A 244 1.77 -1.17 -11.95
N ALA A 245 1.98 0.14 -11.85
CA ALA A 245 1.07 1.06 -11.18
C ALA A 245 -0.30 1.13 -11.87
N GLU A 246 -0.32 1.08 -13.20
CA GLU A 246 -1.55 1.03 -13.99
C GLU A 246 -2.35 -0.25 -13.72
N LEU A 247 -1.68 -1.41 -13.59
CA LEU A 247 -2.31 -2.67 -13.16
C LEU A 247 -2.84 -2.59 -11.73
N ASN A 248 -2.14 -1.91 -10.84
CA ASN A 248 -2.53 -1.70 -9.45
C ASN A 248 -3.58 -0.59 -9.28
N SER A 249 -4.03 0.06 -10.36
CA SER A 249 -5.05 1.11 -10.25
C SER A 249 -6.37 0.54 -9.77
N THR A 250 -6.91 1.14 -8.72
CA THR A 250 -8.15 0.71 -8.09
C THR A 250 -9.36 1.21 -8.89
N PRO A 251 -10.24 0.32 -9.36
CA PRO A 251 -11.50 0.74 -9.98
C PRO A 251 -12.36 1.55 -9.00
N THR A 252 -12.90 2.67 -9.46
CA THR A 252 -13.80 3.52 -8.64
C THR A 252 -15.03 2.75 -8.14
N SER A 253 -15.48 1.75 -8.91
CA SER A 253 -16.58 0.88 -8.52
C SER A 253 -16.36 0.13 -7.20
N LEU A 254 -15.11 -0.19 -6.85
CA LEU A 254 -14.78 -0.82 -5.56
C LEU A 254 -15.16 0.08 -4.38
N ILE A 255 -14.87 1.35 -4.47
CA ILE A 255 -15.18 2.33 -3.40
C ILE A 255 -16.68 2.60 -3.32
N LYS A 256 -17.34 2.76 -4.47
CA LYS A 256 -18.79 3.00 -4.54
C LYS A 256 -19.61 1.86 -3.95
N ASN A 257 -19.20 0.63 -4.22
CA ASN A 257 -19.91 -0.58 -3.77
C ASN A 257 -19.68 -0.93 -2.29
N ILE A 258 -18.83 -0.20 -1.55
CA ILE A 258 -18.70 -0.41 -0.11
C ILE A 258 -20.02 -0.07 0.56
N ASN A 259 -20.58 -1.02 1.32
CA ASN A 259 -21.81 -0.80 2.10
C ASN A 259 -21.56 0.22 3.23
N ASP A 260 -22.55 1.03 3.56
CA ASP A 260 -22.44 2.06 4.61
C ASP A 260 -22.09 1.48 5.99
N ASN A 261 -22.49 0.25 6.30
CA ASN A 261 -22.16 -0.44 7.54
C ASN A 261 -20.78 -1.14 7.52
N THR A 262 -20.07 -1.09 6.39
CA THR A 262 -18.73 -1.70 6.31
C THR A 262 -17.73 -0.92 7.16
N ILE A 263 -17.00 -1.63 8.01
CA ILE A 263 -15.90 -1.09 8.81
C ILE A 263 -14.78 -0.63 7.87
N LEU A 264 -14.39 0.64 7.92
CA LEU A 264 -13.23 1.19 7.21
C LEU A 264 -11.98 1.21 8.10
N CYS A 265 -12.14 1.55 9.37
CA CYS A 265 -11.06 1.53 10.37
C CYS A 265 -11.29 0.41 11.38
N ARG A 266 -10.58 -0.72 11.22
CA ARG A 266 -10.74 -1.90 12.09
C ARG A 266 -10.16 -1.71 13.50
N CYS A 267 -9.34 -0.68 13.74
CA CYS A 267 -8.77 -0.41 15.06
C CYS A 267 -9.73 0.36 15.98
N GLU A 268 -10.63 1.14 15.38
CA GLU A 268 -11.59 2.02 16.07
C GLU A 268 -13.04 1.71 15.63
N ASP A 269 -13.25 0.62 14.90
CA ASP A 269 -14.54 0.13 14.40
C ASP A 269 -15.38 1.17 13.62
N ILE A 270 -14.70 2.13 12.94
CA ILE A 270 -15.37 3.20 12.20
C ILE A 270 -15.86 2.69 10.85
N THR A 271 -17.14 2.89 10.58
CA THR A 271 -17.81 2.48 9.36
C THR A 271 -17.75 3.54 8.25
N LYS A 272 -18.13 3.17 7.03
CA LYS A 272 -18.33 4.13 5.94
C LYS A 272 -19.40 5.18 6.29
N LYS A 273 -20.46 4.78 7.00
CA LYS A 273 -21.54 5.68 7.45
C LYS A 273 -20.99 6.77 8.38
N ASP A 274 -20.08 6.43 9.31
CA ASP A 274 -19.48 7.40 10.22
C ASP A 274 -18.66 8.45 9.47
N ILE A 275 -17.89 8.03 8.47
CA ILE A 275 -17.13 8.95 7.61
C ILE A 275 -18.06 9.87 6.83
N LYS A 276 -19.15 9.34 6.25
CA LYS A 276 -20.17 10.14 5.55
C LYS A 276 -20.82 11.17 6.49
N ASN A 277 -21.17 10.74 7.70
CA ASN A 277 -21.76 11.63 8.71
C ASN A 277 -20.79 12.76 9.10
N ALA A 278 -19.51 12.45 9.33
CA ALA A 278 -18.51 13.49 9.62
C ALA A 278 -18.40 14.52 8.49
N VAL A 279 -18.38 14.06 7.24
CA VAL A 279 -18.36 14.96 6.07
C VAL A 279 -19.64 15.81 5.97
N ASN A 280 -20.82 15.20 6.15
CA ASN A 280 -22.10 15.90 6.10
C ASN A 280 -22.23 16.97 7.21
N ASN A 281 -21.59 16.72 8.37
CA ASN A 281 -21.52 17.65 9.50
C ASN A 281 -20.42 18.72 9.35
N GLY A 282 -19.73 18.77 8.20
CA GLY A 282 -18.82 19.87 7.86
C GLY A 282 -17.33 19.55 7.85
N ALA A 283 -16.92 18.30 8.08
CA ALA A 283 -15.50 17.91 7.96
C ALA A 283 -15.04 18.00 6.49
N LYS A 284 -13.97 18.75 6.20
CA LYS A 284 -13.49 19.05 4.85
C LYS A 284 -12.15 18.40 4.51
N ASN A 285 -11.44 17.84 5.49
CA ASN A 285 -10.13 17.18 5.30
C ASN A 285 -9.97 15.99 6.24
N LEU A 286 -8.94 15.18 6.00
CA LEU A 286 -8.73 13.95 6.76
C LEU A 286 -8.51 14.16 8.26
N ASN A 287 -7.86 15.25 8.66
CA ASN A 287 -7.62 15.53 10.08
C ASN A 287 -8.92 15.94 10.80
N GLN A 288 -9.80 16.68 10.16
CA GLN A 288 -11.14 16.97 10.70
C GLN A 288 -11.98 15.70 10.81
N ILE A 289 -12.02 14.85 9.76
CA ILE A 289 -12.70 13.55 9.83
C ILE A 289 -12.12 12.71 10.97
N LYS A 290 -10.79 12.67 11.14
CA LYS A 290 -10.12 12.00 12.26
C LYS A 290 -10.60 12.51 13.62
N SER A 291 -10.68 13.83 13.81
CA SER A 291 -11.13 14.42 15.07
C SER A 291 -12.59 14.08 15.40
N TRP A 292 -13.45 13.95 14.39
CA TRP A 292 -14.85 13.64 14.58
C TRP A 292 -15.13 12.12 14.79
N THR A 293 -14.33 11.27 14.17
CA THR A 293 -14.61 9.82 14.13
C THR A 293 -13.58 8.97 14.85
N ARG A 294 -12.42 9.50 15.21
CA ARG A 294 -11.24 8.79 15.72
C ARG A 294 -10.57 7.86 14.71
N PHE A 295 -11.03 7.78 13.43
CA PHE A 295 -10.32 6.96 12.45
C PHE A 295 -8.84 7.31 12.39
N GLY A 296 -7.98 6.30 12.26
CA GLY A 296 -6.53 6.49 12.22
C GLY A 296 -5.88 6.83 13.56
N MET A 297 -6.61 6.81 14.67
CA MET A 297 -6.06 7.01 16.03
C MET A 297 -5.60 5.71 16.69
N GLY A 298 -6.06 4.55 16.23
CA GLY A 298 -5.68 3.26 16.78
C GLY A 298 -4.21 2.87 16.50
N PRO A 299 -3.77 1.68 16.95
CA PRO A 299 -2.35 1.26 16.92
C PRO A 299 -1.70 1.31 15.55
N CYS A 300 -2.46 1.11 14.46
CA CYS A 300 -1.93 1.20 13.11
C CYS A 300 -1.71 2.64 12.60
N GLN A 301 -2.16 3.67 13.33
CA GLN A 301 -1.95 5.09 12.99
C GLN A 301 -2.40 5.45 11.55
N GLY A 302 -3.51 4.85 11.10
CA GLY A 302 -4.07 5.10 9.76
C GLY A 302 -3.43 4.32 8.61
N ARG A 303 -2.41 3.50 8.86
CA ARG A 303 -1.69 2.76 7.81
C ARG A 303 -2.58 1.86 6.98
N THR A 304 -3.60 1.26 7.59
CA THR A 304 -4.58 0.42 6.90
C THR A 304 -5.74 1.23 6.30
N CYS A 305 -6.30 2.19 7.06
CA CYS A 305 -7.58 2.82 6.71
C CYS A 305 -7.46 4.14 5.94
N GLN A 306 -6.33 4.87 6.03
CA GLN A 306 -6.21 6.22 5.45
C GLN A 306 -6.56 6.25 3.96
N TYR A 307 -6.11 5.26 3.18
CA TYR A 307 -6.38 5.22 1.74
C TYR A 307 -7.88 5.09 1.45
N SER A 308 -8.55 4.13 2.08
CA SER A 308 -9.98 3.85 1.87
C SER A 308 -10.85 4.99 2.36
N VAL A 309 -10.54 5.56 3.54
CA VAL A 309 -11.24 6.73 4.09
C VAL A 309 -11.07 7.94 3.18
N ALA A 310 -9.84 8.20 2.69
CA ALA A 310 -9.59 9.30 1.76
C ALA A 310 -10.39 9.17 0.46
N LYS A 311 -10.49 7.96 -0.10
CA LYS A 311 -11.29 7.71 -1.32
C LYS A 311 -12.79 7.89 -1.05
N VAL A 312 -13.33 7.39 0.08
CA VAL A 312 -14.74 7.57 0.46
C VAL A 312 -15.06 9.05 0.71
N ALA A 313 -14.21 9.76 1.45
CA ALA A 313 -14.39 11.18 1.72
C ALA A 313 -14.30 12.04 0.45
N SER A 314 -13.35 11.73 -0.44
CA SER A 314 -13.21 12.38 -1.75
C SER A 314 -14.46 12.23 -2.60
N GLU A 315 -15.07 11.04 -2.62
CA GLU A 315 -16.33 10.79 -3.33
C GLU A 315 -17.48 11.60 -2.72
N GLN A 316 -17.62 11.60 -1.40
CA GLN A 316 -18.67 12.31 -0.68
C GLN A 316 -18.56 13.82 -0.86
N LEU A 317 -17.35 14.40 -0.79
CA LEU A 317 -17.05 15.82 -0.97
C LEU A 317 -16.97 16.25 -2.45
N LYS A 318 -16.98 15.30 -3.38
CA LYS A 318 -16.79 15.56 -4.84
C LYS A 318 -15.51 16.35 -5.13
N CYS A 319 -14.42 16.03 -4.43
CA CYS A 319 -13.11 16.66 -4.57
C CYS A 319 -12.02 15.62 -4.89
N ASN A 320 -10.81 16.08 -5.24
CA ASN A 320 -9.70 15.16 -5.43
C ASN A 320 -9.14 14.69 -4.06
N VAL A 321 -8.61 13.47 -4.02
CA VAL A 321 -7.95 12.93 -2.80
C VAL A 321 -6.82 13.83 -2.31
N LYS A 322 -6.09 14.48 -3.21
CA LYS A 322 -5.02 15.43 -2.87
C LYS A 322 -5.52 16.63 -2.04
N ASP A 323 -6.76 17.05 -2.24
CA ASP A 323 -7.34 18.23 -1.59
C ASP A 323 -7.73 17.93 -0.13
N LEU A 324 -7.90 16.64 0.23
CA LEU A 324 -8.17 16.19 1.59
C LEU A 324 -6.92 16.17 2.49
N GLY A 325 -5.73 16.27 1.89
CA GLY A 325 -4.47 16.15 2.61
C GLY A 325 -4.18 14.71 3.09
N TYR A 326 -3.35 14.61 4.11
CA TYR A 326 -2.99 13.37 4.79
C TYR A 326 -3.09 13.52 6.30
N LEU A 327 -3.11 12.39 7.02
CA LEU A 327 -3.12 12.41 8.48
C LEU A 327 -1.81 12.98 9.02
N THR A 328 -1.91 13.95 9.92
CA THR A 328 -0.77 14.48 10.66
C THR A 328 -0.23 13.41 11.61
N GLY A 329 1.03 13.03 11.40
CA GLY A 329 1.75 12.10 12.27
C GLY A 329 2.10 12.75 13.61
N ARG A 330 2.10 11.93 14.67
CA ARG A 330 2.57 12.30 16.01
C ARG A 330 3.52 11.23 16.52
N THR A 331 4.45 11.61 17.38
CA THR A 331 5.30 10.67 18.10
C THR A 331 4.52 10.02 19.27
N PRO A 332 4.79 8.75 19.57
CA PRO A 332 5.62 7.82 18.81
C PRO A 332 4.90 7.34 17.53
N LEU A 333 5.64 7.14 16.44
CA LEU A 333 5.07 6.66 15.17
C LEU A 333 4.59 5.20 15.23
N ARG A 334 5.07 4.44 16.19
CA ARG A 334 4.67 3.06 16.45
C ARG A 334 4.57 2.82 17.94
N PRO A 335 3.64 1.97 18.42
CA PRO A 335 3.64 1.51 19.79
C PRO A 335 4.99 0.88 20.16
N PHE A 336 5.46 1.15 21.36
CA PHE A 336 6.66 0.55 21.93
C PHE A 336 6.40 0.20 23.40
N PRO A 337 7.14 -0.76 23.98
CA PRO A 337 6.99 -1.14 25.38
C PRO A 337 7.23 0.06 26.30
N LEU A 338 6.41 0.19 27.36
CA LEU A 338 6.45 1.33 28.26
C LEU A 338 7.79 1.41 29.03
N ASP A 339 8.38 0.25 29.35
CA ASP A 339 9.71 0.14 29.98
C ASP A 339 10.82 0.80 29.16
N LYS A 340 10.66 0.89 27.83
CA LYS A 340 11.58 1.58 26.94
C LYS A 340 11.39 3.09 26.88
N ALA A 341 10.31 3.60 27.47
CA ALA A 341 10.07 5.03 27.59
C ALA A 341 10.65 5.60 28.90
N ILE A 342 10.97 4.74 29.84
CA ILE A 342 11.58 5.12 31.11
C ILE A 342 13.02 5.47 30.84
N GLY A 343 13.42 6.73 31.12
CA GLY A 343 14.81 7.18 31.07
C GLY A 343 15.42 7.16 32.48
N ASP A 344 16.73 7.22 32.53
CA ASP A 344 17.48 7.44 33.76
C ASP A 344 17.54 8.95 34.07
N PHE A 345 16.42 9.50 34.53
CA PHE A 345 16.32 10.91 34.91
C PHE A 345 15.66 11.03 36.29
N GLU A 346 16.11 11.98 37.06
CA GLU A 346 15.49 12.35 38.34
C GLU A 346 14.28 13.28 38.10
N TYR A 347 13.35 13.29 39.06
CA TYR A 347 12.10 14.05 38.91
C TYR A 347 12.35 15.57 38.78
N GLU A 348 13.42 16.05 39.37
CA GLU A 348 13.90 17.45 39.31
C GLU A 348 14.42 17.86 37.94
N GLU A 349 14.85 16.91 37.10
CA GLU A 349 15.36 17.16 35.75
C GLU A 349 14.23 17.35 34.73
N ILE A 350 12.99 17.03 35.08
CA ILE A 350 11.83 17.23 34.21
C ILE A 350 11.58 18.72 34.03
N THR A 351 11.74 19.22 32.81
CA THR A 351 11.41 20.60 32.46
C THR A 351 9.96 20.89 32.82
N LYS A 352 9.73 21.73 33.81
CA LYS A 352 8.39 22.21 34.16
C LYS A 352 7.89 23.07 33.01
N VAL A 353 6.95 22.54 32.22
CA VAL A 353 6.25 23.31 31.20
C VAL A 353 5.29 24.25 31.94
N GLU A 354 5.44 25.56 31.74
CA GLU A 354 4.44 26.52 32.25
C GLU A 354 3.06 26.12 31.71
N ALA A 355 2.09 26.08 32.60
CA ALA A 355 0.71 25.81 32.22
C ALA A 355 0.28 26.85 31.18
N ALA A 356 -0.28 26.41 30.06
CA ALA A 356 -0.87 27.34 29.10
C ALA A 356 -1.90 28.23 29.83
N PRO A 357 -1.89 29.54 29.61
CA PRO A 357 -2.91 30.41 30.20
C PRO A 357 -4.28 29.91 29.73
N LEU A 358 -5.20 29.74 30.70
CA LEU A 358 -6.58 29.35 30.48
C LEU A 358 -7.34 30.41 29.68
#